data_58e6b44eb433631ad0cefa37cb6fcc47
#
_entry.id   58e6b44eb433631ad0cefa37cb6fcc47
#
_cell.length_a   1.000
_cell.length_b   1.000
_cell.length_c   1.000
_cell.angle_alpha   90.00
_cell.angle_beta   90.00
_cell.angle_gamma   90.00
#
_symmetry.space_group_name_H-M   'P 1'
#
loop_
_entity.id
_entity.type
_entity.pdbx_description
1 polymer ?
#
loop_
_entity_poly.entity_id
_entity_poly.type
_entity_poly.pdbx_seq_one_letter_code
_entity_poly.pdbx_strand_id
1 'polypeptide(L)'
;MSGPCPRFPFCGFDLKAEIVRIAAMEPNYSKLAGVLTGFSTNLQKGERVLIDAFDIPEAMVVALVRAAREQGAVPFVNLQRARVSRELVNGIDDEQFETQAAWELARMQKMDAYIAVRGSDNIFEMSDVDPRKVSRVMRAMKGVLDYRVNQTKWVILRWPTPAMAQQALMSTEGFEGFFFRVCTQDYGRMIEGMAALEKLMTATDRVELKGPNTDLRFSIKGIKAVACGGRHNIPDGEVFSCPVKDSVEGEITYNAPTVYQGTSFDNIHLKFEKGKIVHADGSNRGRLNEILNSDAGARYIGEFAIGFNPHILEPMRDILFDEKIAGSFHFTPGQAYEEADNGNRSQVHWDMVQILSLIHI
;
A
#
# COMPACT_ATOMS: atom_id res chain seq x y z
N MET A 1 50.03 24.44 35.15
CA MET A 1 49.59 23.00 35.22
C MET A 1 48.52 22.79 34.18
N SER A 2 48.94 22.27 33.03
CA SER A 2 48.06 22.02 31.89
C SER A 2 47.69 20.52 31.94
N GLY A 3 46.45 20.25 32.28
CA GLY A 3 45.88 18.88 32.22
C GLY A 3 45.52 18.49 30.80
N PRO A 4 45.64 17.21 30.45
CA PRO A 4 45.34 16.73 29.08
C PRO A 4 43.84 16.73 28.80
N CYS A 5 43.45 17.26 27.63
CA CYS A 5 42.12 17.24 27.09
C CYS A 5 41.66 15.78 26.81
N PRO A 6 40.48 15.36 27.21
CA PRO A 6 39.98 14.02 26.92
C PRO A 6 39.73 13.87 25.40
N ARG A 7 40.41 12.88 24.78
CA ARG A 7 40.13 12.44 23.40
C ARG A 7 38.81 11.70 23.43
N PHE A 8 37.79 12.26 22.82
CA PHE A 8 36.59 11.52 22.44
C PHE A 8 36.95 10.52 21.35
N PRO A 9 36.55 9.26 21.46
CA PRO A 9 36.72 8.31 20.35
C PRO A 9 35.80 8.77 19.20
N PHE A 10 36.39 9.22 18.11
CA PHE A 10 35.70 9.33 16.85
C PHE A 10 35.20 7.92 16.50
N CYS A 11 33.89 7.73 16.50
CA CYS A 11 33.24 6.57 15.93
C CYS A 11 33.64 6.54 14.45
N GLY A 12 34.57 5.64 14.08
CA GLY A 12 35.10 5.57 12.74
C GLY A 12 33.99 5.21 11.76
N PHE A 13 33.63 6.16 10.92
CA PHE A 13 32.80 5.90 9.75
C PHE A 13 33.62 5.01 8.82
N ASP A 14 33.30 3.72 8.74
CA ASP A 14 34.00 2.80 7.84
C ASP A 14 33.53 3.01 6.41
N LEU A 15 34.21 3.92 5.71
CA LEU A 15 33.94 4.28 4.33
C LEU A 15 34.00 3.06 3.41
N LYS A 16 34.80 2.02 3.75
CA LYS A 16 34.89 0.78 2.97
C LYS A 16 33.64 -0.07 3.14
N ALA A 17 33.11 -0.18 4.37
CA ALA A 17 31.88 -0.90 4.64
C ALA A 17 30.70 -0.25 3.92
N GLU A 18 30.63 1.08 3.90
CA GLU A 18 29.58 1.83 3.19
C GLU A 18 29.70 1.71 1.66
N ILE A 19 30.91 1.75 1.10
CA ILE A 19 31.14 1.52 -0.34
C ILE A 19 30.72 0.10 -0.73
N VAL A 20 31.05 -0.91 0.08
CA VAL A 20 30.65 -2.30 -0.17
C VAL A 20 29.14 -2.45 -0.07
N ARG A 21 28.48 -1.79 0.89
CA ARG A 21 27.03 -1.79 1.03
C ARG A 21 26.34 -1.14 -0.17
N ILE A 22 26.81 0.01 -0.63
CA ILE A 22 26.27 0.71 -1.82
C ILE A 22 26.47 -0.16 -3.08
N ALA A 23 27.64 -0.76 -3.27
CA ALA A 23 27.91 -1.64 -4.40
C ALA A 23 27.05 -2.92 -4.40
N ALA A 24 26.68 -3.43 -3.23
CA ALA A 24 25.76 -4.58 -3.10
C ALA A 24 24.29 -4.21 -3.34
N MET A 25 23.91 -2.95 -3.17
CA MET A 25 22.52 -2.47 -3.37
C MET A 25 22.21 -2.09 -4.82
N GLU A 26 23.20 -1.67 -5.62
CA GLU A 26 22.99 -1.29 -7.02
C GLU A 26 22.33 -2.38 -7.89
N PRO A 27 22.64 -3.67 -7.78
CA PRO A 27 21.95 -4.72 -8.51
C PRO A 27 20.45 -4.83 -8.14
N ASN A 28 20.10 -4.64 -6.86
CA ASN A 28 18.72 -4.68 -6.40
C ASN A 28 17.92 -3.48 -6.91
N TYR A 29 18.51 -2.29 -6.96
CA TYR A 29 17.86 -1.10 -7.50
C TYR A 29 17.58 -1.26 -9.00
N SER A 30 18.53 -1.76 -9.76
CA SER A 30 18.34 -2.02 -11.19
C SER A 30 17.28 -3.08 -11.44
N LYS A 31 17.26 -4.15 -10.64
CA LYS A 31 16.24 -5.20 -10.75
C LYS A 31 14.84 -4.66 -10.43
N LEU A 32 14.69 -3.90 -9.34
CA LEU A 32 13.43 -3.29 -8.95
C LEU A 32 12.97 -2.27 -10.01
N ALA A 33 13.87 -1.41 -10.50
CA ALA A 33 13.55 -0.48 -11.57
C ALA A 33 13.06 -1.20 -12.84
N GLY A 34 13.68 -2.33 -13.19
CA GLY A 34 13.24 -3.18 -14.29
C GLY A 34 11.83 -3.75 -14.10
N VAL A 35 11.47 -4.17 -12.86
CA VAL A 35 10.10 -4.59 -12.54
C VAL A 35 9.11 -3.44 -12.74
N LEU A 36 9.40 -2.26 -12.20
CA LEU A 36 8.49 -1.12 -12.25
C LEU A 36 8.28 -0.58 -13.68
N THR A 37 9.34 -0.53 -14.49
CA THR A 37 9.29 0.01 -15.85
C THR A 37 8.87 -1.02 -16.90
N GLY A 38 9.42 -2.24 -16.82
CA GLY A 38 9.21 -3.28 -17.82
C GLY A 38 7.97 -4.13 -17.57
N PHE A 39 7.70 -4.49 -16.30
CA PHE A 39 6.56 -5.33 -15.96
C PHE A 39 5.34 -4.52 -15.50
N SER A 40 5.47 -3.74 -14.42
CA SER A 40 4.31 -3.05 -13.81
C SER A 40 3.67 -2.04 -14.75
N THR A 41 4.43 -1.06 -15.23
CA THR A 41 3.94 -0.06 -16.17
C THR A 41 4.09 -0.48 -17.64
N ASN A 42 4.87 -1.53 -17.92
CA ASN A 42 5.11 -2.02 -19.28
C ASN A 42 5.35 -0.86 -20.27
N LEU A 43 6.36 -0.04 -19.94
CA LEU A 43 6.68 1.18 -20.72
C LEU A 43 7.02 0.84 -22.16
N GLN A 44 6.49 1.64 -23.09
CA GLN A 44 6.77 1.52 -24.50
C GLN A 44 7.62 2.69 -25.00
N LYS A 45 8.28 2.50 -26.14
CA LYS A 45 9.09 3.54 -26.78
C LYS A 45 8.27 4.81 -27.02
N GLY A 46 8.80 5.93 -26.56
CA GLY A 46 8.19 7.25 -26.71
C GLY A 46 7.18 7.63 -25.63
N GLU A 47 6.75 6.69 -24.78
CA GLU A 47 5.88 7.02 -23.66
C GLU A 47 6.57 7.90 -22.61
N ARG A 48 5.83 8.85 -22.09
CA ARG A 48 6.28 9.77 -21.04
C ARG A 48 5.88 9.22 -19.69
N VAL A 49 6.86 9.01 -18.80
CA VAL A 49 6.64 8.51 -17.46
C VAL A 49 7.04 9.55 -16.42
N LEU A 50 6.12 9.82 -15.47
CA LEU A 50 6.44 10.61 -14.28
C LEU A 50 6.92 9.68 -13.16
N ILE A 51 8.17 9.84 -12.75
CA ILE A 51 8.78 9.20 -11.59
C ILE A 51 8.62 10.15 -10.41
N ASP A 52 7.74 9.80 -9.46
CA ASP A 52 7.43 10.58 -8.27
C ASP A 52 8.16 9.96 -7.07
N ALA A 53 9.28 10.55 -6.72
CA ALA A 53 10.23 10.04 -5.73
C ALA A 53 10.11 10.81 -4.42
N PHE A 54 9.66 10.11 -3.36
CA PHE A 54 9.39 10.69 -2.06
C PHE A 54 10.33 10.11 -1.00
N ASP A 55 11.24 10.91 -0.46
CA ASP A 55 12.22 10.51 0.58
C ASP A 55 12.94 9.19 0.28
N ILE A 56 13.39 9.02 -0.96
CA ILE A 56 14.15 7.83 -1.38
C ILE A 56 15.58 8.19 -1.78
N PRO A 57 16.52 7.22 -1.78
CA PRO A 57 17.88 7.44 -2.23
C PRO A 57 17.96 7.87 -3.68
N GLU A 58 18.81 8.84 -3.97
CA GLU A 58 19.07 9.34 -5.34
C GLU A 58 19.47 8.21 -6.29
N ALA A 59 20.24 7.22 -5.81
CA ALA A 59 20.66 6.08 -6.60
C ALA A 59 19.48 5.26 -7.17
N MET A 60 18.37 5.13 -6.40
CA MET A 60 17.15 4.47 -6.90
C MET A 60 16.46 5.31 -7.98
N VAL A 61 16.42 6.63 -7.82
CA VAL A 61 15.86 7.53 -8.86
C VAL A 61 16.65 7.42 -10.14
N VAL A 62 17.98 7.39 -10.05
CA VAL A 62 18.87 7.22 -11.21
C VAL A 62 18.64 5.85 -11.87
N ALA A 63 18.46 4.78 -11.11
CA ALA A 63 18.14 3.45 -11.62
C ALA A 63 16.80 3.46 -12.41
N LEU A 64 15.77 4.11 -11.88
CA LEU A 64 14.46 4.26 -12.57
C LEU A 64 14.59 5.05 -13.88
N VAL A 65 15.33 6.16 -13.89
CA VAL A 65 15.57 6.95 -15.11
C VAL A 65 16.29 6.15 -16.17
N ARG A 66 17.30 5.36 -15.78
CA ARG A 66 18.05 4.48 -16.69
C ARG A 66 17.13 3.40 -17.26
N ALA A 67 16.41 2.68 -16.39
CA ALA A 67 15.50 1.61 -16.80
C ALA A 67 14.37 2.12 -17.71
N ALA A 68 13.79 3.29 -17.45
CA ALA A 68 12.79 3.90 -18.33
C ALA A 68 13.38 4.21 -19.72
N ARG A 69 14.61 4.74 -19.80
CA ARG A 69 15.30 4.99 -21.07
C ARG A 69 15.65 3.72 -21.83
N GLU A 70 16.01 2.64 -21.13
CA GLU A 70 16.25 1.32 -21.73
C GLU A 70 14.99 0.78 -22.42
N GLN A 71 13.80 1.07 -21.90
CA GLN A 71 12.52 0.79 -22.57
C GLN A 71 12.21 1.77 -23.72
N GLY A 72 13.05 2.77 -23.92
CA GLY A 72 12.83 3.83 -24.92
C GLY A 72 11.81 4.88 -24.49
N ALA A 73 11.39 4.90 -23.24
CA ALA A 73 10.48 5.88 -22.68
C ALA A 73 11.19 7.20 -22.33
N VAL A 74 10.41 8.25 -22.10
CA VAL A 74 10.88 9.59 -21.76
C VAL A 74 10.56 9.87 -20.29
N PRO A 75 11.55 9.74 -19.36
CA PRO A 75 11.31 9.96 -17.94
C PRO A 75 11.28 11.44 -17.57
N PHE A 76 10.32 11.79 -16.72
CA PHE A 76 10.22 13.04 -15.97
C PHE A 76 10.31 12.69 -14.48
N VAL A 77 10.99 13.52 -13.70
CA VAL A 77 11.23 13.24 -12.28
C VAL A 77 10.66 14.36 -11.42
N ASN A 78 9.98 13.97 -10.35
CA ASN A 78 9.56 14.83 -9.26
C ASN A 78 10.21 14.32 -7.97
N LEU A 79 11.05 15.14 -7.33
CA LEU A 79 11.69 14.83 -6.05
C LEU A 79 10.96 15.54 -4.93
N GLN A 80 10.46 14.78 -3.96
CA GLN A 80 9.71 15.30 -2.84
C GLN A 80 10.37 14.92 -1.50
N ARG A 81 10.13 15.77 -0.49
CA ARG A 81 10.56 15.56 0.88
C ARG A 81 9.38 15.73 1.82
N ALA A 82 9.12 14.75 2.70
CA ALA A 82 7.98 14.76 3.62
C ALA A 82 7.94 16.02 4.48
N ARG A 83 9.08 16.43 5.05
CA ARG A 83 9.16 17.65 5.88
C ARG A 83 8.86 18.93 5.11
N VAL A 84 9.27 19.01 3.84
CA VAL A 84 8.94 20.15 2.97
C VAL A 84 7.47 20.16 2.63
N SER A 85 6.91 19.00 2.28
CA SER A 85 5.48 18.87 1.99
C SER A 85 4.62 19.19 3.21
N ARG A 86 5.04 18.76 4.42
CA ARG A 86 4.39 19.11 5.68
C ARG A 86 4.34 20.63 5.87
N GLU A 87 5.47 21.33 5.68
CA GLU A 87 5.54 22.78 5.86
C GLU A 87 4.67 23.53 4.83
N LEU A 88 4.66 23.07 3.59
CA LEU A 88 3.77 23.61 2.56
C LEU A 88 2.31 23.45 2.98
N VAL A 89 1.89 22.26 3.44
CA VAL A 89 0.50 22.03 3.86
C VAL A 89 0.13 22.88 5.08
N ASN A 90 1.05 23.09 6.01
CA ASN A 90 0.82 23.93 7.19
C ASN A 90 0.56 25.41 6.84
N GLY A 91 1.27 25.94 5.83
CA GLY A 91 1.17 27.33 5.41
C GLY A 91 0.16 27.61 4.30
N ILE A 92 -0.41 26.58 3.68
CA ILE A 92 -1.15 26.68 2.43
C ILE A 92 -2.48 27.41 2.58
N ASP A 93 -2.80 28.29 1.63
CA ASP A 93 -4.09 28.92 1.44
C ASP A 93 -4.86 28.31 0.23
N ASP A 94 -6.07 28.77 -0.01
CA ASP A 94 -6.96 28.23 -1.04
C ASP A 94 -6.43 28.49 -2.46
N GLU A 95 -5.90 29.67 -2.71
CA GLU A 95 -5.33 30.03 -4.02
C GLU A 95 -4.11 29.17 -4.36
N GLN A 96 -3.26 28.91 -3.37
CA GLN A 96 -2.11 28.05 -3.54
C GLN A 96 -2.52 26.60 -3.83
N PHE A 97 -3.55 26.08 -3.15
CA PHE A 97 -4.09 24.73 -3.43
C PHE A 97 -4.59 24.58 -4.86
N GLU A 98 -5.42 25.52 -5.29
CA GLU A 98 -6.00 25.49 -6.63
C GLU A 98 -4.94 25.62 -7.70
N THR A 99 -4.00 26.53 -7.52
CA THR A 99 -2.87 26.74 -8.44
C THR A 99 -2.00 25.48 -8.54
N GLN A 100 -1.63 24.87 -7.41
CA GLN A 100 -0.83 23.65 -7.40
C GLN A 100 -1.58 22.49 -8.06
N ALA A 101 -2.87 22.31 -7.75
CA ALA A 101 -3.68 21.26 -8.36
C ALA A 101 -3.79 21.42 -9.87
N ALA A 102 -3.97 22.65 -10.35
CA ALA A 102 -4.04 22.95 -11.79
C ALA A 102 -2.70 22.61 -12.49
N TRP A 103 -1.56 22.95 -11.91
CA TRP A 103 -0.25 22.62 -12.48
C TRP A 103 0.00 21.10 -12.49
N GLU A 104 -0.32 20.43 -11.40
CA GLU A 104 -0.16 18.97 -11.32
C GLU A 104 -1.06 18.24 -12.32
N LEU A 105 -2.30 18.70 -12.49
CA LEU A 105 -3.21 18.13 -13.48
C LEU A 105 -2.68 18.34 -14.90
N ALA A 106 -2.26 19.56 -15.23
CA ALA A 106 -1.69 19.86 -16.54
C ALA A 106 -0.43 19.03 -16.86
N ARG A 107 0.40 18.77 -15.83
CA ARG A 107 1.55 17.87 -15.94
C ARG A 107 1.11 16.43 -16.12
N MET A 108 0.19 15.92 -15.31
CA MET A 108 -0.30 14.54 -15.36
C MET A 108 -0.96 14.24 -16.71
N GLN A 109 -1.71 15.16 -17.28
CA GLN A 109 -2.34 15.04 -18.60
C GLN A 109 -1.33 14.89 -19.77
N LYS A 110 -0.06 15.12 -19.53
CA LYS A 110 1.02 14.89 -20.51
C LYS A 110 1.76 13.57 -20.32
N MET A 111 1.41 12.80 -19.29
CA MET A 111 2.07 11.55 -18.95
C MET A 111 1.24 10.36 -19.43
N ASP A 112 1.95 9.35 -19.94
CA ASP A 112 1.37 8.07 -20.36
C ASP A 112 1.49 7.04 -19.21
N ALA A 113 2.46 7.24 -18.29
CA ALA A 113 2.69 6.39 -17.15
C ALA A 113 3.13 7.18 -15.90
N TYR A 114 2.91 6.55 -14.72
CA TYR A 114 3.27 7.09 -13.42
C TYR A 114 3.91 6.01 -12.54
N ILE A 115 5.06 6.31 -11.96
CA ILE A 115 5.75 5.43 -11.01
C ILE A 115 6.00 6.23 -9.74
N ALA A 116 5.36 5.85 -8.63
CA ALA A 116 5.61 6.45 -7.33
C ALA A 116 6.39 5.54 -6.42
N VAL A 117 7.49 6.05 -5.87
CA VAL A 117 8.27 5.38 -4.83
C VAL A 117 8.27 6.26 -3.58
N ARG A 118 7.66 5.76 -2.50
CA ARG A 118 7.35 6.54 -1.30
C ARG A 118 8.09 6.01 -0.08
N GLY A 119 9.16 6.68 0.30
CA GLY A 119 9.82 6.53 1.58
C GLY A 119 9.17 7.39 2.67
N SER A 120 9.48 7.11 3.90
CA SER A 120 9.18 7.95 5.04
C SER A 120 10.15 7.64 6.17
N ASP A 121 10.93 8.65 6.57
CA ASP A 121 11.81 8.54 7.74
C ASP A 121 11.02 8.57 9.05
N ASN A 122 9.82 9.16 9.01
CA ASN A 122 8.89 9.22 10.13
C ASN A 122 7.46 9.02 9.62
N ILE A 123 6.84 7.89 9.95
CA ILE A 123 5.46 7.57 9.54
C ILE A 123 4.41 8.52 10.13
N PHE A 124 4.76 9.28 11.16
CA PHE A 124 3.91 10.26 11.83
C PHE A 124 4.24 11.71 11.44
N GLU A 125 5.01 11.96 10.36
CA GLU A 125 5.45 13.31 9.99
C GLU A 125 4.29 14.31 9.81
N MET A 126 3.10 13.83 9.48
CA MET A 126 1.89 14.67 9.29
C MET A 126 0.94 14.69 10.50
N SER A 127 1.31 14.06 11.63
CA SER A 127 0.38 13.81 12.76
C SER A 127 -0.08 15.08 13.49
N ASP A 128 0.70 16.15 13.42
CA ASP A 128 0.43 17.47 14.03
C ASP A 128 -0.10 18.52 13.04
N VAL A 129 -0.32 18.12 11.77
CA VAL A 129 -0.95 18.97 10.75
C VAL A 129 -2.47 18.96 10.94
N ASP A 130 -3.12 20.13 10.84
CA ASP A 130 -4.57 20.22 10.92
C ASP A 130 -5.23 19.29 9.89
N PRO A 131 -6.03 18.29 10.33
CA PRO A 131 -6.68 17.33 9.43
C PRO A 131 -7.57 17.99 8.37
N ARG A 132 -8.11 19.20 8.64
CA ARG A 132 -8.92 19.94 7.68
C ARG A 132 -8.08 20.42 6.50
N LYS A 133 -6.81 20.83 6.75
CA LYS A 133 -5.86 21.20 5.68
C LYS A 133 -5.51 20.01 4.83
N VAL A 134 -5.16 18.87 5.46
CA VAL A 134 -4.89 17.62 4.75
C VAL A 134 -6.07 17.22 3.85
N SER A 135 -7.30 17.24 4.40
CA SER A 135 -8.52 16.93 3.65
C SER A 135 -8.79 17.90 2.49
N ARG A 136 -8.40 19.18 2.63
CA ARG A 136 -8.50 20.17 1.53
C ARG A 136 -7.51 19.88 0.43
N VAL A 137 -6.25 19.57 0.76
CA VAL A 137 -5.25 19.13 -0.23
C VAL A 137 -5.78 17.92 -1.01
N MET A 138 -6.26 16.91 -0.31
CA MET A 138 -6.78 15.69 -0.95
C MET A 138 -7.93 15.98 -1.90
N ARG A 139 -8.86 16.86 -1.52
CA ARG A 139 -9.97 17.27 -2.41
C ARG A 139 -9.48 18.04 -3.62
N ALA A 140 -8.57 19.01 -3.46
CA ALA A 140 -8.00 19.77 -4.57
C ALA A 140 -7.26 18.84 -5.56
N MET A 141 -6.52 17.86 -5.04
CA MET A 141 -5.75 16.91 -5.84
C MET A 141 -6.59 15.76 -6.44
N LYS A 142 -7.91 15.70 -6.14
CA LYS A 142 -8.76 14.61 -6.61
C LYS A 142 -8.75 14.45 -8.14
N GLY A 143 -8.82 15.55 -8.89
CA GLY A 143 -8.77 15.51 -10.35
C GLY A 143 -7.47 14.96 -10.91
N VAL A 144 -6.34 15.21 -10.23
CA VAL A 144 -5.03 14.66 -10.59
C VAL A 144 -5.01 13.15 -10.33
N LEU A 145 -5.54 12.72 -9.19
CA LEU A 145 -5.65 11.31 -8.82
C LEU A 145 -6.54 10.55 -9.79
N ASP A 146 -7.74 11.08 -10.07
CA ASP A 146 -8.70 10.46 -10.98
C ASP A 146 -8.11 10.30 -12.39
N TYR A 147 -7.40 11.34 -12.89
CA TYR A 147 -6.72 11.26 -14.18
C TYR A 147 -5.63 10.18 -14.17
N ARG A 148 -4.77 10.18 -13.16
CA ARG A 148 -3.69 9.20 -13.01
C ARG A 148 -4.22 7.76 -13.02
N VAL A 149 -5.23 7.49 -12.21
CA VAL A 149 -5.79 6.13 -12.05
C VAL A 149 -6.48 5.66 -13.32
N ASN A 150 -7.26 6.53 -13.99
CA ASN A 150 -8.12 6.14 -15.10
C ASN A 150 -7.49 6.32 -16.47
N GLN A 151 -6.43 7.13 -16.61
CA GLN A 151 -5.89 7.53 -17.91
C GLN A 151 -4.40 7.20 -18.08
N THR A 152 -3.70 6.74 -17.03
CA THR A 152 -2.29 6.37 -17.13
C THR A 152 -2.05 4.95 -16.67
N LYS A 153 -0.96 4.33 -17.14
CA LYS A 153 -0.40 3.15 -16.49
C LYS A 153 0.28 3.60 -15.21
N TRP A 154 -0.03 2.98 -14.07
CA TRP A 154 0.57 3.46 -12.83
C TRP A 154 0.99 2.32 -11.91
N VAL A 155 2.05 2.58 -11.14
CA VAL A 155 2.49 1.69 -10.06
C VAL A 155 2.97 2.52 -8.87
N ILE A 156 2.65 2.04 -7.67
CA ILE A 156 3.07 2.63 -6.40
C ILE A 156 3.76 1.57 -5.56
N LEU A 157 4.86 1.97 -4.92
CA LEU A 157 5.49 1.15 -3.90
C LEU A 157 6.00 1.98 -2.72
N ARG A 158 6.08 1.35 -1.54
CA ARG A 158 6.79 1.86 -0.37
C ARG A 158 8.28 1.63 -0.55
N TRP A 159 9.10 2.53 -0.01
CA TRP A 159 10.55 2.34 0.07
C TRP A 159 10.94 1.83 1.45
N PRO A 160 11.82 0.83 1.58
CA PRO A 160 12.24 0.31 2.88
C PRO A 160 13.07 1.35 3.62
N THR A 161 12.49 1.89 4.69
CA THR A 161 13.15 2.84 5.58
C THR A 161 13.36 2.23 6.97
N PRO A 162 14.28 2.77 7.79
CA PRO A 162 14.41 2.35 9.18
C PRO A 162 13.09 2.45 9.97
N ALA A 163 12.24 3.42 9.65
CA ALA A 163 10.92 3.55 10.28
C ALA A 163 10.01 2.35 9.96
N MET A 164 9.99 1.88 8.71
CA MET A 164 9.25 0.68 8.32
C MET A 164 9.83 -0.58 8.96
N ALA A 165 11.16 -0.70 9.04
CA ALA A 165 11.80 -1.83 9.72
C ALA A 165 11.41 -1.89 11.21
N GLN A 166 11.38 -0.73 11.90
CA GLN A 166 10.90 -0.64 13.29
C GLN A 166 9.43 -1.04 13.40
N GLN A 167 8.57 -0.58 12.50
CA GLN A 167 7.16 -0.93 12.46
C GLN A 167 6.96 -2.44 12.28
N ALA A 168 7.75 -3.07 11.41
CA ALA A 168 7.76 -4.50 11.17
C ALA A 168 8.51 -5.31 12.25
N LEU A 169 9.05 -4.66 13.30
CA LEU A 169 9.86 -5.28 14.36
C LEU A 169 11.11 -6.02 13.82
N MET A 170 11.69 -5.50 12.76
CA MET A 170 12.88 -6.06 12.10
C MET A 170 14.08 -5.13 12.19
N SER A 171 15.29 -5.68 12.01
CA SER A 171 16.47 -4.85 11.74
C SER A 171 16.37 -4.20 10.36
N THR A 172 17.05 -3.06 10.16
CA THR A 172 17.05 -2.36 8.87
C THR A 172 17.47 -3.27 7.71
N GLU A 173 18.61 -3.97 7.87
CA GLU A 173 19.11 -4.90 6.84
C GLU A 173 18.17 -6.09 6.62
N GLY A 174 17.57 -6.62 7.70
CA GLY A 174 16.60 -7.71 7.60
C GLY A 174 15.37 -7.29 6.80
N PHE A 175 14.84 -6.10 7.05
CA PHE A 175 13.70 -5.56 6.31
C PHE A 175 14.06 -5.22 4.86
N GLU A 176 15.22 -4.61 4.58
CA GLU A 176 15.70 -4.36 3.21
C GLU A 176 15.83 -5.66 2.41
N GLY A 177 16.44 -6.71 3.01
CA GLY A 177 16.56 -8.02 2.38
C GLY A 177 15.20 -8.68 2.08
N PHE A 178 14.26 -8.59 3.02
CA PHE A 178 12.87 -9.01 2.83
C PHE A 178 12.21 -8.22 1.69
N PHE A 179 12.27 -6.90 1.75
CA PHE A 179 11.66 -6.00 0.77
C PHE A 179 12.10 -6.31 -0.66
N PHE A 180 13.41 -6.37 -0.93
CA PHE A 180 13.88 -6.65 -2.28
C PHE A 180 13.50 -8.04 -2.76
N ARG A 181 13.51 -9.05 -1.89
CA ARG A 181 13.06 -10.40 -2.24
C ARG A 181 11.60 -10.40 -2.67
N VAL A 182 10.74 -9.70 -1.93
CA VAL A 182 9.31 -9.62 -2.19
C VAL A 182 9.00 -8.75 -3.42
N CYS A 183 9.64 -7.58 -3.53
CA CYS A 183 9.32 -6.59 -4.57
C CYS A 183 9.97 -6.91 -5.93
N THR A 184 10.95 -7.83 -5.99
CA THR A 184 11.63 -8.18 -7.24
C THR A 184 11.42 -9.63 -7.66
N GLN A 185 10.37 -10.29 -7.15
CA GLN A 185 9.98 -11.63 -7.56
C GLN A 185 9.43 -11.67 -9.00
N ASP A 186 9.19 -12.86 -9.52
CA ASP A 186 8.55 -13.07 -10.82
C ASP A 186 7.03 -12.91 -10.70
N TYR A 187 6.54 -11.71 -10.92
CA TYR A 187 5.12 -11.41 -10.89
C TYR A 187 4.33 -12.05 -12.03
N GLY A 188 4.96 -12.30 -13.17
CA GLY A 188 4.33 -13.02 -14.28
C GLY A 188 3.93 -14.44 -13.87
N ARG A 189 4.87 -15.17 -13.24
CA ARG A 189 4.61 -16.50 -12.69
C ARG A 189 3.58 -16.49 -11.57
N MET A 190 3.55 -15.44 -10.77
CA MET A 190 2.55 -15.31 -9.70
C MET A 190 1.15 -15.13 -10.26
N ILE A 191 0.95 -14.32 -11.31
CA ILE A 191 -0.33 -14.16 -12.00
C ILE A 191 -0.81 -15.50 -12.55
N GLU A 192 0.07 -16.28 -13.18
CA GLU A 192 -0.27 -17.63 -13.67
C GLU A 192 -0.76 -18.53 -12.52
N GLY A 193 -0.11 -18.47 -11.36
CA GLY A 193 -0.51 -19.21 -10.16
C GLY A 193 -1.87 -18.80 -9.60
N MET A 194 -2.21 -17.51 -9.68
CA MET A 194 -3.48 -16.96 -9.20
C MET A 194 -4.67 -17.27 -10.13
N ALA A 195 -4.45 -17.57 -11.40
CA ALA A 195 -5.52 -17.77 -12.38
C ALA A 195 -6.56 -18.83 -11.99
N ALA A 196 -6.11 -19.92 -11.33
CA ALA A 196 -7.02 -20.95 -10.83
C ALA A 196 -7.92 -20.44 -9.70
N LEU A 197 -7.37 -19.65 -8.77
CA LEU A 197 -8.09 -19.05 -7.66
C LEU A 197 -9.09 -17.99 -8.18
N GLU A 198 -8.67 -17.12 -9.09
CA GLU A 198 -9.53 -16.11 -9.72
C GLU A 198 -10.75 -16.76 -10.40
N LYS A 199 -10.52 -17.85 -11.17
CA LYS A 199 -11.58 -18.61 -11.80
C LYS A 199 -12.53 -19.25 -10.78
N LEU A 200 -11.98 -19.82 -9.71
CA LEU A 200 -12.76 -20.44 -8.64
C LEU A 200 -13.64 -19.40 -7.95
N MET A 201 -13.05 -18.28 -7.50
CA MET A 201 -13.79 -17.21 -6.84
C MET A 201 -14.88 -16.61 -7.73
N THR A 202 -14.59 -16.38 -9.01
CA THR A 202 -15.58 -15.87 -9.98
C THR A 202 -16.77 -16.81 -10.17
N ALA A 203 -16.56 -18.13 -10.06
CA ALA A 203 -17.62 -19.12 -10.18
C ALA A 203 -18.35 -19.41 -8.86
N THR A 204 -17.88 -18.88 -7.75
CA THR A 204 -18.38 -19.16 -6.40
C THR A 204 -19.61 -18.30 -6.09
N ASP A 205 -20.63 -18.89 -5.47
CA ASP A 205 -21.75 -18.17 -4.87
C ASP A 205 -21.49 -17.94 -3.38
N ARG A 206 -21.28 -19.01 -2.62
CA ARG A 206 -21.22 -18.97 -1.15
C ARG A 206 -19.82 -19.17 -0.64
N VAL A 207 -19.44 -18.31 0.31
CA VAL A 207 -18.18 -18.39 1.04
C VAL A 207 -18.49 -18.61 2.52
N GLU A 208 -17.80 -19.55 3.12
CA GLU A 208 -17.80 -19.81 4.56
C GLU A 208 -16.37 -19.72 5.09
N LEU A 209 -16.15 -18.87 6.08
CA LEU A 209 -14.84 -18.70 6.73
C LEU A 209 -14.97 -19.13 8.18
N LYS A 210 -14.17 -20.13 8.58
CA LYS A 210 -14.16 -20.65 9.95
C LYS A 210 -12.75 -20.62 10.53
N GLY A 211 -12.65 -20.15 11.74
CA GLY A 211 -11.38 -20.04 12.47
C GLY A 211 -11.62 -19.72 13.94
N PRO A 212 -10.55 -19.49 14.72
CA PRO A 212 -10.70 -19.03 16.08
C PRO A 212 -11.50 -17.72 16.14
N ASN A 213 -12.63 -17.73 16.88
CA ASN A 213 -13.56 -16.60 16.99
C ASN A 213 -14.03 -16.03 15.63
N THR A 214 -14.14 -16.90 14.64
CA THR A 214 -14.58 -16.55 13.28
C THR A 214 -15.54 -17.62 12.75
N ASP A 215 -16.77 -17.24 12.50
CA ASP A 215 -17.78 -18.00 11.75
C ASP A 215 -18.54 -16.99 10.89
N LEU A 216 -18.08 -16.82 9.65
CA LEU A 216 -18.56 -15.82 8.74
C LEU A 216 -19.08 -16.47 7.47
N ARG A 217 -20.22 -16.01 6.95
CA ARG A 217 -20.85 -16.52 5.74
C ARG A 217 -21.33 -15.35 4.89
N PHE A 218 -21.12 -15.45 3.58
CA PHE A 218 -21.58 -14.46 2.63
C PHE A 218 -21.66 -15.01 1.22
N SER A 219 -22.29 -14.28 0.31
CA SER A 219 -22.31 -14.56 -1.12
C SER A 219 -21.39 -13.60 -1.88
N ILE A 220 -20.69 -14.11 -2.91
CA ILE A 220 -19.97 -13.30 -3.90
C ILE A 220 -20.58 -13.48 -5.30
N LYS A 221 -21.80 -13.98 -5.37
CA LYS A 221 -22.50 -14.31 -6.61
C LYS A 221 -22.63 -13.11 -7.54
N GLY A 222 -22.19 -13.29 -8.77
CA GLY A 222 -22.30 -12.29 -9.82
C GLY A 222 -21.27 -11.15 -9.72
N ILE A 223 -20.39 -11.17 -8.73
CA ILE A 223 -19.28 -10.24 -8.60
C ILE A 223 -18.01 -10.99 -9.02
N LYS A 224 -17.31 -10.48 -10.03
CA LYS A 224 -16.10 -11.13 -10.53
C LYS A 224 -14.98 -11.08 -9.50
N ALA A 225 -14.05 -12.02 -9.58
CA ALA A 225 -12.77 -11.92 -8.92
C ALA A 225 -11.73 -11.27 -9.85
N VAL A 226 -10.73 -10.62 -9.26
CA VAL A 226 -9.65 -9.92 -9.96
C VAL A 226 -8.32 -10.33 -9.35
N ALA A 227 -7.39 -10.81 -10.16
CA ALA A 227 -6.04 -11.13 -9.72
C ALA A 227 -5.13 -9.89 -9.77
N CYS A 228 -4.56 -9.52 -8.63
CA CYS A 228 -3.60 -8.41 -8.48
C CYS A 228 -2.17 -8.96 -8.44
N GLY A 229 -1.39 -8.72 -9.47
CA GLY A 229 -0.06 -9.28 -9.64
C GLY A 229 0.98 -8.27 -10.07
N GLY A 230 1.16 -7.17 -9.36
CA GLY A 230 2.25 -6.22 -9.56
C GLY A 230 2.02 -5.19 -10.67
N ARG A 231 0.78 -4.97 -11.10
CA ARG A 231 0.47 -3.93 -12.10
C ARG A 231 0.30 -2.55 -11.48
N HIS A 232 -0.32 -2.45 -10.32
CA HIS A 232 -0.62 -1.19 -9.64
C HIS A 232 0.15 -1.00 -8.33
N ASN A 233 0.37 -2.08 -7.60
CA ASN A 233 1.09 -2.07 -6.34
C ASN A 233 2.32 -2.99 -6.40
N ILE A 234 3.39 -2.62 -5.70
CA ILE A 234 4.53 -3.46 -5.41
C ILE A 234 4.86 -3.29 -3.90
N PRO A 235 4.86 -4.38 -3.09
CA PRO A 235 4.54 -5.76 -3.49
C PRO A 235 3.08 -5.94 -3.87
N ASP A 236 2.78 -7.07 -4.50
CA ASP A 236 1.43 -7.47 -4.87
C ASP A 236 1.27 -8.99 -4.68
N GLY A 237 0.10 -9.54 -4.95
CA GLY A 237 -0.20 -10.95 -4.85
C GLY A 237 -1.46 -11.21 -4.02
N GLU A 238 -2.60 -10.95 -4.61
CA GLU A 238 -3.92 -11.28 -4.06
C GLU A 238 -4.92 -11.55 -5.17
N VAL A 239 -6.01 -12.18 -4.81
CA VAL A 239 -7.21 -12.27 -5.64
C VAL A 239 -8.36 -11.71 -4.84
N PHE A 240 -8.95 -10.61 -5.31
CA PHE A 240 -10.05 -9.95 -4.63
C PHE A 240 -11.38 -10.08 -5.37
N SER A 241 -12.45 -9.99 -4.63
CA SER A 241 -13.84 -9.86 -5.04
C SER A 241 -14.58 -9.00 -4.00
N CYS A 242 -15.89 -9.01 -4.00
CA CYS A 242 -16.67 -8.29 -3.00
C CYS A 242 -17.89 -9.13 -2.58
N PRO A 243 -18.27 -9.13 -1.30
CA PRO A 243 -19.54 -9.73 -0.88
C PRO A 243 -20.74 -8.98 -1.46
N VAL A 244 -21.79 -9.70 -1.83
CA VAL A 244 -23.11 -9.11 -2.03
C VAL A 244 -23.48 -8.35 -0.75
N LYS A 245 -23.84 -7.09 -0.88
CA LYS A 245 -23.82 -6.10 0.20
C LYS A 245 -24.56 -6.51 1.48
N ASP A 246 -25.71 -7.17 1.34
CA ASP A 246 -26.59 -7.58 2.44
C ASP A 246 -26.48 -9.06 2.81
N SER A 247 -25.52 -9.77 2.24
CA SER A 247 -25.36 -11.23 2.41
C SER A 247 -24.50 -11.65 3.59
N VAL A 248 -23.75 -10.71 4.19
CA VAL A 248 -22.77 -11.05 5.24
C VAL A 248 -23.46 -11.31 6.56
N GLU A 249 -23.21 -12.49 7.13
CA GLU A 249 -23.73 -12.94 8.41
C GLU A 249 -22.65 -13.59 9.26
N GLY A 250 -22.69 -13.42 10.59
CA GLY A 250 -21.78 -14.05 11.52
C GLY A 250 -20.78 -13.08 12.13
N GLU A 251 -19.59 -13.59 12.47
CA GLU A 251 -18.58 -12.80 13.20
C GLU A 251 -17.15 -13.17 12.78
N ILE A 252 -16.26 -12.22 12.97
CA ILE A 252 -14.82 -12.38 12.67
C ILE A 252 -13.98 -11.67 13.73
N THR A 253 -12.86 -12.31 14.11
CA THR A 253 -11.80 -11.66 14.88
C THR A 253 -10.50 -11.66 14.09
N TYR A 254 -10.02 -10.50 13.71
CA TYR A 254 -8.76 -10.35 12.99
C TYR A 254 -7.58 -10.55 13.93
N ASN A 255 -6.59 -11.29 13.47
CA ASN A 255 -5.40 -11.65 14.24
C ASN A 255 -4.12 -10.96 13.77
N ALA A 256 -4.18 -10.21 12.68
CA ALA A 256 -3.10 -9.34 12.25
C ALA A 256 -3.31 -7.92 12.82
N PRO A 257 -2.27 -7.30 13.41
CA PRO A 257 -2.33 -5.91 13.83
C PRO A 257 -2.39 -4.99 12.62
N THR A 258 -3.13 -3.89 12.72
CA THR A 258 -3.25 -2.91 11.62
C THR A 258 -3.05 -1.49 12.12
N VAL A 259 -2.57 -0.61 11.24
CA VAL A 259 -2.47 0.84 11.48
C VAL A 259 -3.36 1.55 10.47
N TYR A 260 -4.35 2.28 10.96
CA TYR A 260 -5.27 3.02 10.10
C TYR A 260 -5.46 4.45 10.62
N GLN A 261 -5.32 5.43 9.73
CA GLN A 261 -5.38 6.86 10.07
C GLN A 261 -4.52 7.24 11.28
N GLY A 262 -3.29 6.71 11.35
CA GLY A 262 -2.33 7.01 12.42
C GLY A 262 -2.62 6.34 13.77
N THR A 263 -3.58 5.41 13.83
CA THR A 263 -3.90 4.66 15.05
C THR A 263 -3.65 3.17 14.85
N SER A 264 -2.99 2.53 15.82
CA SER A 264 -2.78 1.09 15.83
C SER A 264 -3.97 0.37 16.43
N PHE A 265 -4.35 -0.76 15.82
CA PHE A 265 -5.44 -1.61 16.26
C PHE A 265 -5.00 -3.07 16.28
N ASP A 266 -5.44 -3.80 17.31
CA ASP A 266 -5.21 -5.23 17.50
C ASP A 266 -6.51 -5.91 17.91
N ASN A 267 -6.66 -7.18 17.54
CA ASN A 267 -7.78 -8.03 17.94
C ASN A 267 -9.16 -7.40 17.64
N ILE A 268 -9.30 -6.83 16.44
CA ILE A 268 -10.57 -6.26 16.01
C ILE A 268 -11.58 -7.40 15.86
N HIS A 269 -12.71 -7.29 16.55
CA HIS A 269 -13.84 -8.21 16.45
C HIS A 269 -15.05 -7.48 15.86
N LEU A 270 -15.60 -8.04 14.78
CA LEU A 270 -16.77 -7.51 14.10
C LEU A 270 -17.87 -8.56 14.03
N LYS A 271 -19.12 -8.15 14.31
CA LYS A 271 -20.31 -8.98 14.10
C LYS A 271 -21.20 -8.36 13.03
N PHE A 272 -21.72 -9.22 12.15
CA PHE A 272 -22.53 -8.84 10.99
C PHE A 272 -23.95 -9.39 11.08
N GLU A 273 -24.91 -8.58 10.69
CA GLU A 273 -26.30 -8.95 10.47
C GLU A 273 -26.77 -8.26 9.17
N LYS A 274 -27.22 -9.03 8.19
CA LYS A 274 -27.68 -8.54 6.88
C LYS A 274 -26.67 -7.58 6.24
N GLY A 275 -25.40 -7.98 6.20
CA GLY A 275 -24.30 -7.23 5.61
C GLY A 275 -23.73 -6.11 6.47
N LYS A 276 -24.44 -5.67 7.52
CA LYS A 276 -24.04 -4.51 8.32
C LYS A 276 -23.26 -4.95 9.56
N ILE A 277 -22.17 -4.26 9.87
CA ILE A 277 -21.45 -4.37 11.14
C ILE A 277 -22.34 -3.80 12.26
N VAL A 278 -22.90 -4.71 13.08
CA VAL A 278 -23.78 -4.36 14.22
C VAL A 278 -23.01 -4.23 15.52
N HIS A 279 -21.85 -4.87 15.62
CA HIS A 279 -20.95 -4.77 16.77
C HIS A 279 -19.50 -4.66 16.29
N ALA A 280 -18.72 -3.81 16.93
CA ALA A 280 -17.28 -3.66 16.70
C ALA A 280 -16.56 -3.43 18.03
N ASP A 281 -15.57 -4.27 18.32
CA ASP A 281 -14.71 -4.23 19.50
C ASP A 281 -13.24 -4.47 19.13
N GLY A 282 -12.32 -4.22 20.04
CA GLY A 282 -10.88 -4.36 19.85
C GLY A 282 -10.10 -3.32 20.63
N SER A 283 -8.78 -3.29 20.47
CA SER A 283 -7.99 -2.18 21.00
C SER A 283 -8.50 -0.86 20.40
N ASN A 284 -8.41 0.26 21.13
CA ASN A 284 -8.91 1.56 20.67
C ASN A 284 -10.38 1.56 20.19
N ARG A 285 -11.27 0.84 20.90
CA ARG A 285 -12.69 0.66 20.55
C ARG A 285 -13.41 1.97 20.19
N GLY A 286 -13.12 3.06 20.91
CA GLY A 286 -13.72 4.37 20.65
C GLY A 286 -13.40 4.85 19.22
N ARG A 287 -12.12 4.85 18.87
CA ARG A 287 -11.63 5.28 17.55
C ARG A 287 -12.10 4.33 16.44
N LEU A 288 -12.10 3.01 16.68
CA LEU A 288 -12.64 2.02 15.75
C LEU A 288 -14.08 2.36 15.37
N ASN A 289 -14.95 2.59 16.39
CA ASN A 289 -16.35 2.91 16.14
C ASN A 289 -16.56 4.30 15.52
N GLU A 290 -15.71 5.27 15.82
CA GLU A 290 -15.73 6.59 15.15
C GLU A 290 -15.49 6.42 13.64
N ILE A 291 -14.47 5.66 13.23
CA ILE A 291 -14.17 5.38 11.83
C ILE A 291 -15.34 4.65 11.16
N LEU A 292 -15.85 3.58 11.77
CA LEU A 292 -16.97 2.80 11.23
C LEU A 292 -18.30 3.57 11.20
N ASN A 293 -18.41 4.71 11.88
CA ASN A 293 -19.59 5.58 11.86
C ASN A 293 -19.42 6.84 11.01
N SER A 294 -18.30 6.97 10.29
CA SER A 294 -17.99 8.20 9.54
C SER A 294 -18.98 8.49 8.41
N ASP A 295 -19.53 7.43 7.80
CA ASP A 295 -20.56 7.54 6.77
C ASP A 295 -21.46 6.29 6.71
N ALA A 296 -22.47 6.32 5.83
CA ALA A 296 -23.45 5.25 5.72
C ALA A 296 -22.89 3.91 5.18
N GLY A 297 -21.79 3.96 4.42
CA GLY A 297 -21.15 2.79 3.82
C GLY A 297 -20.06 2.16 4.69
N ALA A 298 -19.53 2.89 5.68
CA ALA A 298 -18.38 2.47 6.47
C ALA A 298 -18.61 1.17 7.26
N ARG A 299 -19.88 0.83 7.56
CA ARG A 299 -20.26 -0.42 8.25
C ARG A 299 -20.66 -1.56 7.31
N TYR A 300 -20.41 -1.45 6.03
CA TYR A 300 -20.59 -2.53 5.06
C TYR A 300 -19.27 -2.91 4.44
N ILE A 301 -19.18 -4.13 3.94
CA ILE A 301 -17.96 -4.64 3.33
C ILE A 301 -17.88 -4.21 1.87
N GLY A 302 -16.73 -3.69 1.48
CA GLY A 302 -16.38 -3.29 0.11
C GLY A 302 -15.41 -4.22 -0.59
N GLU A 303 -14.76 -5.14 0.15
CA GLU A 303 -13.82 -6.07 -0.44
C GLU A 303 -13.68 -7.36 0.39
N PHE A 304 -13.45 -8.46 -0.32
CA PHE A 304 -12.99 -9.73 0.18
C PHE A 304 -11.86 -10.23 -0.71
N ALA A 305 -10.69 -10.48 -0.14
CA ALA A 305 -9.57 -10.98 -0.93
C ALA A 305 -8.78 -12.07 -0.20
N ILE A 306 -8.04 -12.85 -0.98
CA ILE A 306 -7.14 -13.91 -0.51
C ILE A 306 -5.72 -13.53 -0.86
N GLY A 307 -4.85 -13.43 0.16
CA GLY A 307 -3.42 -13.16 0.01
C GLY A 307 -2.68 -14.36 -0.58
N PHE A 308 -1.83 -14.09 -1.57
CA PHE A 308 -1.18 -15.12 -2.39
C PHE A 308 0.34 -14.97 -2.49
N ASN A 309 0.95 -13.92 -1.92
CA ASN A 309 2.38 -13.68 -2.08
C ASN A 309 3.22 -14.67 -1.24
N PRO A 310 3.96 -15.61 -1.85
CA PRO A 310 4.63 -16.69 -1.14
C PRO A 310 5.82 -16.21 -0.27
N HIS A 311 6.22 -14.96 -0.40
CA HIS A 311 7.33 -14.37 0.35
C HIS A 311 6.88 -13.49 1.50
N ILE A 312 5.59 -13.25 1.67
CA ILE A 312 5.01 -12.52 2.80
C ILE A 312 4.28 -13.52 3.69
N LEU A 313 4.85 -13.82 4.86
CA LEU A 313 4.33 -14.87 5.75
C LEU A 313 3.89 -14.33 7.11
N GLU A 314 4.31 -13.10 7.44
CA GLU A 314 4.05 -12.46 8.73
C GLU A 314 3.66 -10.99 8.52
N PRO A 315 2.89 -10.38 9.45
CA PRO A 315 2.51 -8.97 9.35
C PRO A 315 3.71 -8.03 9.44
N MET A 316 3.81 -7.12 8.49
CA MET A 316 4.77 -6.00 8.50
C MET A 316 4.18 -4.73 9.13
N ARG A 317 2.90 -4.75 9.49
CA ARG A 317 2.11 -3.59 9.96
C ARG A 317 2.05 -2.45 8.94
N ASP A 318 2.22 -2.79 7.68
CA ASP A 318 1.97 -1.94 6.51
C ASP A 318 1.04 -2.68 5.57
N ILE A 319 -0.09 -2.07 5.25
CA ILE A 319 -1.18 -2.75 4.55
C ILE A 319 -0.79 -3.26 3.17
N LEU A 320 0.10 -2.56 2.44
CA LEU A 320 0.57 -3.02 1.12
C LEU A 320 1.29 -4.38 1.18
N PHE A 321 1.80 -4.78 2.35
CA PHE A 321 2.39 -6.09 2.58
C PHE A 321 1.37 -7.04 3.19
N ASP A 322 0.65 -6.59 4.20
CA ASP A 322 -0.12 -7.47 5.07
C ASP A 322 -1.34 -8.07 4.35
N GLU A 323 -1.96 -7.34 3.45
CA GLU A 323 -3.06 -7.83 2.60
C GLU A 323 -2.62 -8.93 1.61
N LYS A 324 -1.32 -9.07 1.36
CA LYS A 324 -0.74 -10.05 0.43
C LYS A 324 -0.19 -11.30 1.13
N ILE A 325 -0.29 -11.41 2.45
CA ILE A 325 0.24 -12.57 3.21
C ILE A 325 -0.30 -13.87 2.64
N ALA A 326 0.59 -14.81 2.30
CA ALA A 326 0.20 -16.09 1.73
C ALA A 326 -0.73 -16.88 2.68
N GLY A 327 -1.90 -17.27 2.19
CA GLY A 327 -2.89 -18.01 2.97
C GLY A 327 -3.64 -17.16 4.00
N SER A 328 -3.56 -15.84 3.92
CA SER A 328 -4.47 -14.94 4.64
C SER A 328 -5.68 -14.60 3.80
N PHE A 329 -6.66 -14.00 4.44
CA PHE A 329 -7.66 -13.21 3.73
C PHE A 329 -7.81 -11.84 4.41
N HIS A 330 -8.26 -10.87 3.64
CA HIS A 330 -8.74 -9.63 4.22
C HIS A 330 -10.21 -9.41 3.87
N PHE A 331 -10.88 -8.72 4.80
CA PHE A 331 -12.29 -8.44 4.71
C PHE A 331 -12.50 -7.00 5.11
N THR A 332 -12.81 -6.16 4.13
CA THR A 332 -12.55 -4.72 4.12
C THR A 332 -13.82 -3.92 4.29
N PRO A 333 -14.06 -3.31 5.46
CA PRO A 333 -15.13 -2.34 5.62
C PRO A 333 -14.95 -1.12 4.72
N GLY A 334 -16.03 -0.67 4.09
CA GLY A 334 -16.13 0.58 3.39
C GLY A 334 -16.30 0.48 1.88
N GLN A 335 -15.55 1.31 1.13
CA GLN A 335 -15.67 1.50 -0.32
C GLN A 335 -15.42 0.22 -1.11
N ALA A 336 -16.30 -0.09 -2.06
CA ALA A 336 -16.07 -1.13 -3.06
C ALA A 336 -15.31 -0.57 -4.28
N TYR A 337 -14.43 -1.40 -4.88
CA TYR A 337 -13.77 -1.09 -6.15
C TYR A 337 -14.71 -1.29 -7.34
N GLU A 338 -14.52 -0.52 -8.40
CA GLU A 338 -15.36 -0.60 -9.60
C GLU A 338 -15.23 -1.95 -10.32
N GLU A 339 -14.06 -2.60 -10.22
CA GLU A 339 -13.80 -3.90 -10.83
C GLU A 339 -14.58 -5.05 -10.17
N ALA A 340 -14.92 -4.91 -8.88
CA ALA A 340 -15.66 -5.89 -8.10
C ALA A 340 -16.70 -5.17 -7.22
N ASP A 341 -17.68 -4.54 -7.85
CA ASP A 341 -18.58 -3.58 -7.22
C ASP A 341 -19.85 -4.25 -6.67
N ASN A 342 -20.11 -4.06 -5.37
CA ASN A 342 -21.37 -4.43 -4.72
C ASN A 342 -22.29 -3.21 -4.46
N GLY A 343 -21.93 -2.04 -5.00
CA GLY A 343 -22.66 -0.79 -4.82
C GLY A 343 -22.40 -0.07 -3.50
N ASN A 344 -21.50 -0.55 -2.64
CA ASN A 344 -21.18 0.16 -1.40
C ASN A 344 -20.26 1.35 -1.68
N ARG A 345 -20.59 2.50 -1.08
CA ARG A 345 -19.82 3.76 -1.20
C ARG A 345 -19.51 4.31 0.16
N SER A 346 -18.24 4.62 0.40
CA SER A 346 -17.72 5.12 1.67
C SER A 346 -16.46 5.96 1.46
N GLN A 347 -16.11 6.78 2.43
CA GLN A 347 -14.79 7.41 2.55
C GLN A 347 -13.78 6.46 3.24
N VAL A 348 -14.28 5.41 3.89
CA VAL A 348 -13.47 4.35 4.49
C VAL A 348 -13.19 3.29 3.43
N HIS A 349 -11.97 2.79 3.42
CA HIS A 349 -11.55 1.53 2.82
C HIS A 349 -10.43 1.03 3.73
N TRP A 350 -10.72 0.01 4.51
CA TRP A 350 -9.81 -0.44 5.56
C TRP A 350 -9.61 -1.95 5.50
N ASP A 351 -8.51 -2.36 4.89
CA ASP A 351 -8.15 -3.76 4.79
C ASP A 351 -7.74 -4.27 6.17
N MET A 352 -8.53 -5.20 6.67
CA MET A 352 -8.29 -5.91 7.91
C MET A 352 -7.96 -7.36 7.59
N VAL A 353 -6.83 -7.85 8.09
CA VAL A 353 -6.26 -9.13 7.70
C VAL A 353 -6.47 -10.18 8.78
N GLN A 354 -6.90 -11.36 8.35
CA GLN A 354 -6.87 -12.58 9.16
C GLN A 354 -5.95 -13.61 8.51
N ILE A 355 -4.93 -14.01 9.26
CA ILE A 355 -4.01 -15.06 8.85
C ILE A 355 -4.64 -16.39 9.23
N LEU A 356 -4.83 -17.26 8.23
CA LEU A 356 -5.30 -18.63 8.44
C LEU A 356 -4.12 -19.54 8.72
N SER A 357 -4.31 -20.50 9.63
CA SER A 357 -3.34 -21.58 9.75
C SER A 357 -3.39 -22.44 8.49
N LEU A 358 -2.22 -22.77 7.91
CA LEU A 358 -2.08 -23.67 6.75
C LEU A 358 -2.74 -25.06 6.92
N ILE A 359 -3.23 -25.37 8.11
CA ILE A 359 -3.89 -26.65 8.45
C ILE A 359 -5.39 -26.64 8.05
N HIS A 360 -5.94 -25.52 7.62
CA HIS A 360 -7.39 -25.33 7.38
C HIS A 360 -7.75 -24.90 5.95
N ILE A 361 -6.83 -25.09 5.01
CA ILE A 361 -7.11 -24.84 3.57
C ILE A 361 -7.51 -26.15 2.91
#